data_0493fe55bc7c94c73ec5862af0035e09
#
_entry.id   0493fe55bc7c94c73ec5862af0035e09
#
_cell.length_a   1.000
_cell.length_b   1.000
_cell.length_c   1.000
_cell.angle_alpha   90.00
_cell.angle_beta   90.00
_cell.angle_gamma   90.00
#
_symmetry.space_group_name_H-M   'P 1'
#
loop_
_entity.id
_entity.type
_entity.pdbx_description
1 polymer ?
#
loop_
_entity_poly.entity_id
_entity_poly.type
_entity_poly.pdbx_seq_one_letter_code
_entity_poly.pdbx_strand_id
1 'polypeptide(L)'
;RDLVRSRGLGDVYKRQHLLRTLWIVALIVCCNFQQVFAQQLPPIPIDKDVRIGKLDNGLTYYIRKNSLPANRADFYIAQKVGSIQEEDNQRGLAHFLEHMCFNGTTHFPGNSLIQYLERIGVKFGENLNAYTSIDETVYNISNVPVNTPGAIDSCLLILHDWSNDLTLDTKEIDKERGVINEEWRTRMSAMQRFQEKMLPAMFAGTKYANCFPIGTMDVVMNFKPQTLRDYYEKWYRPDLQGIVVVGDIDVDAIESLIKKRFSDIPAQPNAAKREYYPVNDNQEPIVLVARDKEQPYVQTFIFNKHQATPREEKNNVGYLMQDYAVTLITNMLNARLNELLQVANPPYIYATTYDDDFFVAKTKDAFTGIVVCKEDNIEEGISTILREIERARQFGFTETEYSRARAEYLRHLESAFQERDKRKNESYVKEYVRHFLDNEPIPGIANEYTIINQIAPAIPVTALNQIMQQLVTDSNQVVALFGPEKEGLSLPCLLYTSPSP
;
A
#
# COMPACT_ATOMS: atom_id res chain seq x y z
N ARG A 1 -30.22 54.23 49.02
CA ARG A 1 -28.87 53.58 49.11
C ARG A 1 -29.07 52.10 49.41
N ASP A 2 -29.28 51.24 48.44
CA ASP A 2 -29.04 49.79 48.51
C ASP A 2 -29.66 49.05 47.30
N LEU A 3 -29.26 49.48 46.08
CA LEU A 3 -29.77 48.86 44.85
C LEU A 3 -28.72 48.67 43.77
N VAL A 4 -27.42 48.61 44.12
CA VAL A 4 -26.31 48.47 43.17
C VAL A 4 -25.41 47.25 43.37
N ARG A 5 -25.69 46.38 44.37
CA ARG A 5 -24.78 45.24 44.67
C ARG A 5 -25.21 43.86 44.20
N SER A 6 -26.33 43.66 43.50
CA SER A 6 -26.80 42.35 43.11
C SER A 6 -26.62 41.96 41.62
N ARG A 7 -26.18 42.88 40.76
CA ARG A 7 -25.97 42.59 39.31
C ARG A 7 -24.62 42.01 38.95
N GLY A 8 -23.59 42.07 39.81
CA GLY A 8 -22.24 41.59 39.52
C GLY A 8 -21.99 40.09 39.77
N LEU A 9 -22.73 39.46 40.67
CA LEU A 9 -22.52 38.04 41.01
C LEU A 9 -23.22 37.08 40.02
N GLY A 10 -24.31 37.45 39.40
CA GLY A 10 -25.00 36.62 38.41
C GLY A 10 -24.24 36.42 37.11
N ASP A 11 -23.47 37.42 36.67
CA ASP A 11 -22.68 37.34 35.42
C ASP A 11 -21.38 36.57 35.59
N VAL A 12 -20.80 36.58 36.80
CA VAL A 12 -19.60 35.76 37.12
C VAL A 12 -19.96 34.28 37.18
N TYR A 13 -21.12 33.94 37.76
CA TYR A 13 -21.61 32.55 37.82
C TYR A 13 -22.03 32.03 36.44
N LYS A 14 -22.62 32.82 35.60
CA LYS A 14 -22.94 32.44 34.20
C LYS A 14 -21.68 32.26 33.36
N ARG A 15 -20.66 33.11 33.50
CA ARG A 15 -19.35 32.93 32.83
C ARG A 15 -18.61 31.72 33.32
N GLN A 16 -18.65 31.40 34.63
CA GLN A 16 -18.01 30.18 35.16
C GLN A 16 -18.76 28.90 34.70
N HIS A 17 -20.09 28.92 34.60
CA HIS A 17 -20.83 27.79 34.05
C HIS A 17 -20.55 27.61 32.55
N LEU A 18 -20.50 28.68 31.78
CA LEU A 18 -20.16 28.63 30.35
C LEU A 18 -18.72 28.11 30.13
N LEU A 19 -17.75 28.57 30.92
CA LEU A 19 -16.36 28.07 30.88
C LEU A 19 -16.26 26.61 31.32
N ARG A 20 -16.98 26.18 32.37
CA ARG A 20 -17.03 24.76 32.76
C ARG A 20 -17.69 23.88 31.70
N THR A 21 -18.74 24.34 31.06
CA THR A 21 -19.41 23.61 29.95
C THR A 21 -18.49 23.52 28.72
N LEU A 22 -17.76 24.59 28.39
CA LEU A 22 -16.76 24.59 27.32
C LEU A 22 -15.55 23.67 27.65
N TRP A 23 -15.11 23.61 28.92
CA TRP A 23 -14.08 22.66 29.36
C TRP A 23 -14.54 21.21 29.35
N ILE A 24 -15.81 20.93 29.70
CA ILE A 24 -16.38 19.58 29.62
C ILE A 24 -16.57 19.16 28.17
N VAL A 25 -17.00 20.05 27.29
CA VAL A 25 -17.09 19.79 25.84
C VAL A 25 -15.71 19.58 25.24
N ALA A 26 -14.69 20.37 25.63
CA ALA A 26 -13.31 20.18 25.22
C ALA A 26 -12.70 18.87 25.75
N LEU A 27 -13.00 18.45 26.98
CA LEU A 27 -12.56 17.18 27.57
C LEU A 27 -13.26 15.97 26.93
N ILE A 28 -14.55 16.09 26.58
CA ILE A 28 -15.28 15.03 25.84
C ILE A 28 -14.77 14.91 24.41
N VAL A 29 -14.37 16.01 23.79
CA VAL A 29 -13.71 16.01 22.45
C VAL A 29 -12.31 15.38 22.52
N CYS A 30 -11.56 15.54 23.60
CA CYS A 30 -10.21 14.97 23.75
C CYS A 30 -10.19 13.48 24.11
N CYS A 31 -11.20 12.96 24.83
CA CYS A 31 -11.17 11.57 25.33
C CYS A 31 -11.80 10.51 24.40
N ASN A 32 -12.49 10.91 23.30
CA ASN A 32 -13.23 9.98 22.44
C ASN A 32 -13.03 10.23 20.94
N PHE A 33 -11.88 10.74 20.52
CA PHE A 33 -11.61 11.05 19.11
C PHE A 33 -11.75 9.82 18.20
N GLN A 34 -11.49 8.61 18.68
CA GLN A 34 -11.56 7.39 17.87
C GLN A 34 -12.95 6.74 17.78
N GLN A 35 -13.83 6.88 18.79
CA GLN A 35 -15.11 6.15 18.79
C GLN A 35 -16.35 7.00 18.46
N VAL A 36 -16.33 8.30 18.68
CA VAL A 36 -17.51 9.17 18.49
C VAL A 36 -17.56 9.79 17.09
N PHE A 37 -16.43 9.99 16.45
CA PHE A 37 -16.37 10.59 15.10
C PHE A 37 -16.58 9.60 13.97
N ALA A 38 -16.18 8.34 14.09
CA ALA A 38 -16.30 7.33 13.02
C ALA A 38 -17.77 7.07 12.59
N GLN A 39 -18.72 7.20 13.50
CA GLN A 39 -20.14 6.95 13.19
C GLN A 39 -20.94 8.15 12.65
N GLN A 40 -20.38 9.36 12.60
CA GLN A 40 -21.08 10.57 12.18
C GLN A 40 -20.43 11.34 11.04
N LEU A 41 -19.23 10.95 10.60
CA LEU A 41 -18.59 11.63 9.48
C LEU A 41 -19.19 11.20 8.15
N PRO A 42 -19.40 12.13 7.19
CA PRO A 42 -19.98 11.78 5.91
C PRO A 42 -19.08 10.82 5.12
N PRO A 43 -19.68 9.95 4.30
CA PRO A 43 -18.91 9.09 3.40
C PRO A 43 -18.14 9.94 2.39
N ILE A 44 -16.98 9.44 1.98
CA ILE A 44 -16.21 10.02 0.88
C ILE A 44 -16.98 9.78 -0.42
N PRO A 45 -17.23 10.82 -1.24
CA PRO A 45 -17.87 10.64 -2.53
C PRO A 45 -16.94 9.82 -3.45
N ILE A 46 -17.54 8.97 -4.28
CA ILE A 46 -16.82 8.29 -5.36
C ILE A 46 -16.72 9.25 -6.56
N ASP A 47 -15.60 9.23 -7.28
CA ASP A 47 -15.43 9.98 -8.53
C ASP A 47 -16.57 9.65 -9.50
N LYS A 48 -17.30 10.68 -9.95
CA LYS A 48 -18.46 10.54 -10.84
C LYS A 48 -18.11 10.00 -12.24
N ASP A 49 -16.85 10.13 -12.63
CA ASP A 49 -16.37 9.77 -13.96
C ASP A 49 -15.93 8.30 -14.06
N VAL A 50 -15.91 7.55 -12.96
CA VAL A 50 -15.70 6.10 -12.96
C VAL A 50 -17.04 5.35 -12.89
N ARG A 51 -17.23 4.40 -13.79
CA ARG A 51 -18.30 3.41 -13.73
C ARG A 51 -17.82 2.19 -12.95
N ILE A 52 -18.44 1.93 -11.81
CA ILE A 52 -18.17 0.74 -11.01
C ILE A 52 -19.39 -0.18 -11.10
N GLY A 53 -19.14 -1.47 -11.29
CA GLY A 53 -20.19 -2.48 -11.26
C GLY A 53 -19.69 -3.81 -10.71
N LYS A 54 -20.64 -4.67 -10.41
CA LYS A 54 -20.39 -6.04 -9.94
C LYS A 54 -21.32 -6.99 -10.70
N LEU A 55 -20.75 -8.08 -11.23
CA LEU A 55 -21.52 -9.13 -11.87
C LEU A 55 -22.15 -10.08 -10.83
N ASP A 56 -23.15 -10.85 -11.24
CA ASP A 56 -23.84 -11.81 -10.36
C ASP A 56 -22.90 -12.89 -9.82
N ASN A 57 -21.83 -13.22 -10.56
CA ASN A 57 -20.80 -14.16 -10.12
C ASN A 57 -19.79 -13.55 -9.13
N GLY A 58 -19.89 -12.27 -8.83
CA GLY A 58 -19.07 -11.58 -7.85
C GLY A 58 -17.93 -10.74 -8.42
N LEU A 59 -17.61 -10.85 -9.71
CA LEU A 59 -16.56 -10.07 -10.35
C LEU A 59 -16.89 -8.56 -10.32
N THR A 60 -15.91 -7.76 -9.91
CA THR A 60 -16.03 -6.29 -9.86
C THR A 60 -15.36 -5.68 -11.08
N TYR A 61 -15.90 -4.56 -11.59
CA TYR A 61 -15.25 -3.84 -12.69
C TYR A 61 -15.28 -2.33 -12.48
N TYR A 62 -14.27 -1.67 -13.04
CA TYR A 62 -14.06 -0.22 -13.05
C TYR A 62 -13.81 0.21 -14.50
N ILE A 63 -14.58 1.18 -14.98
CA ILE A 63 -14.44 1.69 -16.35
C ILE A 63 -14.39 3.21 -16.27
N ARG A 64 -13.37 3.80 -16.90
CA ARG A 64 -13.24 5.26 -16.99
C ARG A 64 -12.84 5.68 -18.40
N LYS A 65 -13.55 6.66 -18.95
CA LYS A 65 -13.10 7.37 -20.13
C LYS A 65 -11.98 8.35 -19.76
N ASN A 66 -10.84 8.25 -20.43
CA ASN A 66 -9.75 9.20 -20.36
C ASN A 66 -9.03 9.27 -21.71
N SER A 67 -8.88 10.50 -22.26
CA SER A 67 -8.33 10.70 -23.59
C SER A 67 -6.83 10.98 -23.60
N LEU A 68 -6.11 10.68 -22.52
CA LEU A 68 -4.65 10.79 -22.42
C LEU A 68 -4.00 9.47 -21.96
N PRO A 69 -3.25 8.85 -22.89
CA PRO A 69 -2.98 9.27 -24.28
C PRO A 69 -4.19 8.99 -25.20
N ALA A 70 -4.35 9.83 -26.26
CA ALA A 70 -5.45 9.67 -27.21
C ALA A 70 -5.37 8.34 -27.96
N ASN A 71 -6.52 7.74 -28.25
CA ASN A 71 -6.64 6.45 -28.95
C ASN A 71 -5.91 5.29 -28.23
N ARG A 72 -5.78 5.36 -26.92
CA ARG A 72 -5.15 4.32 -26.11
C ARG A 72 -6.02 3.95 -24.90
N ALA A 73 -5.92 2.68 -24.50
CA ALA A 73 -6.54 2.20 -23.28
C ALA A 73 -5.63 1.20 -22.54
N ASP A 74 -5.86 1.11 -21.25
CA ASP A 74 -5.18 0.19 -20.33
C ASP A 74 -6.20 -0.78 -19.77
N PHE A 75 -5.86 -2.08 -19.77
CA PHE A 75 -6.68 -3.19 -19.32
C PHE A 75 -5.95 -3.92 -18.20
N TYR A 76 -6.57 -4.00 -17.03
CA TYR A 76 -6.01 -4.66 -15.87
C TYR A 76 -6.98 -5.68 -15.29
N ILE A 77 -6.45 -6.78 -14.77
CA ILE A 77 -7.14 -7.66 -13.85
C ILE A 77 -6.34 -7.79 -12.56
N ALA A 78 -6.96 -7.44 -11.45
CA ALA A 78 -6.39 -7.55 -10.12
C ALA A 78 -7.02 -8.73 -9.38
N GLN A 79 -6.18 -9.52 -8.71
CA GLN A 79 -6.58 -10.67 -7.91
C GLN A 79 -6.33 -10.35 -6.43
N LYS A 80 -7.31 -10.52 -5.55
CA LYS A 80 -7.12 -10.52 -4.08
C LYS A 80 -6.46 -11.82 -3.62
N VAL A 81 -5.46 -12.28 -4.36
CA VAL A 81 -4.78 -13.56 -4.20
C VAL A 81 -3.29 -13.37 -4.44
N GLY A 82 -2.47 -13.87 -3.52
CA GLY A 82 -1.02 -13.85 -3.62
C GLY A 82 -0.41 -15.03 -2.85
N SER A 83 0.86 -14.94 -2.53
CA SER A 83 1.59 -16.06 -1.89
C SER A 83 1.10 -16.39 -0.48
N ILE A 84 0.39 -15.50 0.20
CA ILE A 84 -0.16 -15.77 1.54
C ILE A 84 -1.28 -16.84 1.53
N GLN A 85 -1.90 -17.09 0.38
CA GLN A 85 -2.89 -18.15 0.22
C GLN A 85 -2.29 -19.53 0.00
N GLU A 86 -0.98 -19.61 -0.20
CA GLU A 86 -0.27 -20.88 -0.42
C GLU A 86 -0.26 -21.76 0.82
N GLU A 87 -0.37 -23.05 0.62
CA GLU A 87 -0.05 -24.07 1.60
C GLU A 87 1.46 -24.39 1.55
N ASP A 88 2.00 -25.09 2.54
CA ASP A 88 3.45 -25.35 2.61
C ASP A 88 4.01 -26.05 1.36
N ASN A 89 3.24 -26.96 0.74
CA ASN A 89 3.58 -27.64 -0.50
C ASN A 89 3.30 -26.82 -1.76
N GLN A 90 2.83 -25.56 -1.62
CA GLN A 90 2.50 -24.64 -2.69
C GLN A 90 3.39 -23.39 -2.70
N ARG A 91 4.41 -23.32 -1.84
CA ARG A 91 5.25 -22.13 -1.70
C ARG A 91 5.98 -21.77 -2.99
N GLY A 92 5.56 -20.66 -3.60
CA GLY A 92 6.01 -20.14 -4.89
C GLY A 92 5.03 -20.37 -6.04
N LEU A 93 3.88 -21.04 -5.81
CA LEU A 93 2.92 -21.33 -6.87
C LEU A 93 2.06 -20.13 -7.27
N ALA A 94 1.88 -19.13 -6.42
CA ALA A 94 1.25 -17.87 -6.80
C ALA A 94 2.06 -17.16 -7.90
N HIS A 95 3.36 -17.05 -7.73
CA HIS A 95 4.28 -16.45 -8.70
C HIS A 95 4.44 -17.37 -9.94
N PHE A 96 4.51 -18.68 -9.73
CA PHE A 96 4.54 -19.64 -10.83
C PHE A 96 3.29 -19.54 -11.72
N LEU A 97 2.12 -19.36 -11.12
CA LEU A 97 0.86 -19.18 -11.83
C LEU A 97 0.84 -17.88 -12.64
N GLU A 98 1.46 -16.82 -12.11
CA GLU A 98 1.65 -15.57 -12.85
C GLU A 98 2.35 -15.82 -14.19
N HIS A 99 3.48 -16.55 -14.19
CA HIS A 99 4.20 -16.92 -15.39
C HIS A 99 3.35 -17.76 -16.35
N MET A 100 2.57 -18.70 -15.81
CA MET A 100 1.72 -19.57 -16.62
C MET A 100 0.60 -18.83 -17.33
N CYS A 101 0.20 -17.65 -16.88
CA CYS A 101 -0.75 -16.79 -17.60
C CYS A 101 -0.22 -16.33 -18.98
N PHE A 102 1.09 -16.38 -19.20
CA PHE A 102 1.73 -16.07 -20.49
C PHE A 102 2.11 -17.31 -21.29
N ASN A 103 1.95 -18.52 -20.73
CA ASN A 103 2.39 -19.80 -21.30
C ASN A 103 1.25 -20.68 -21.84
N GLY A 104 0.12 -20.06 -22.16
CA GLY A 104 -1.00 -20.71 -22.84
C GLY A 104 -2.33 -20.65 -22.11
N THR A 105 -3.32 -20.21 -22.85
CA THR A 105 -4.72 -20.18 -22.46
C THR A 105 -5.57 -20.91 -23.49
N THR A 106 -6.84 -21.09 -23.22
CA THR A 106 -7.77 -21.77 -24.13
C THR A 106 -7.82 -21.10 -25.51
N HIS A 107 -7.83 -19.77 -25.57
CA HIS A 107 -7.94 -19.04 -26.84
C HIS A 107 -6.56 -18.61 -27.40
N PHE A 108 -5.52 -18.61 -26.57
CA PHE A 108 -4.16 -18.24 -26.96
C PHE A 108 -3.16 -19.33 -26.53
N PRO A 109 -3.01 -20.41 -27.35
CA PRO A 109 -2.11 -21.51 -27.01
C PRO A 109 -0.62 -21.09 -27.06
N GLY A 110 0.16 -21.60 -26.12
CA GLY A 110 1.58 -21.34 -26.00
C GLY A 110 1.87 -19.83 -25.82
N ASN A 111 2.75 -19.26 -26.65
CA ASN A 111 3.09 -17.84 -26.61
C ASN A 111 2.26 -16.96 -27.58
N SER A 112 1.18 -17.47 -28.14
CA SER A 112 0.39 -16.73 -29.15
C SER A 112 -0.25 -15.46 -28.61
N LEU A 113 -0.51 -15.37 -27.29
CA LEU A 113 -0.96 -14.16 -26.62
C LEU A 113 0.06 -13.04 -26.77
N ILE A 114 1.32 -13.28 -26.44
CA ILE A 114 2.42 -12.31 -26.55
C ILE A 114 2.57 -11.89 -28.01
N GLN A 115 2.62 -12.85 -28.94
CA GLN A 115 2.75 -12.56 -30.37
C GLN A 115 1.60 -11.72 -30.92
N TYR A 116 0.36 -11.95 -30.44
CA TYR A 116 -0.79 -11.15 -30.83
C TYR A 116 -0.63 -9.71 -30.33
N LEU A 117 -0.33 -9.52 -29.04
CA LEU A 117 -0.19 -8.21 -28.44
C LEU A 117 0.98 -7.40 -29.04
N GLU A 118 2.11 -8.03 -29.30
CA GLU A 118 3.25 -7.38 -29.97
C GLU A 118 2.89 -6.93 -31.39
N ARG A 119 2.14 -7.72 -32.14
CA ARG A 119 1.68 -7.37 -33.48
C ARG A 119 0.78 -6.13 -33.51
N ILE A 120 0.01 -5.88 -32.44
CA ILE A 120 -0.80 -4.65 -32.32
C ILE A 120 -0.05 -3.49 -31.63
N GLY A 121 1.25 -3.67 -31.32
CA GLY A 121 2.13 -2.64 -30.77
C GLY A 121 2.18 -2.58 -29.25
N VAL A 122 1.70 -3.59 -28.55
CA VAL A 122 1.84 -3.77 -27.10
C VAL A 122 3.09 -4.61 -26.84
N LYS A 123 4.11 -4.03 -26.22
CA LYS A 123 5.42 -4.69 -26.01
C LYS A 123 5.46 -5.44 -24.70
N PHE A 124 5.97 -6.67 -24.72
CA PHE A 124 6.24 -7.44 -23.50
C PHE A 124 7.31 -6.75 -22.64
N GLY A 125 7.13 -6.72 -21.33
CA GLY A 125 8.02 -6.07 -20.38
C GLY A 125 7.89 -4.54 -20.28
N GLU A 126 7.28 -3.87 -21.27
CA GLU A 126 7.01 -2.43 -21.26
C GLU A 126 5.51 -2.15 -21.00
N ASN A 127 4.63 -2.78 -21.78
CA ASN A 127 3.19 -2.54 -21.75
C ASN A 127 2.38 -3.77 -21.30
N LEU A 128 2.95 -4.96 -21.45
CA LEU A 128 2.41 -6.23 -21.00
C LEU A 128 3.24 -6.72 -19.82
N ASN A 129 2.69 -6.71 -18.62
CA ASN A 129 3.37 -7.10 -17.39
C ASN A 129 2.41 -7.77 -16.41
N ALA A 130 2.99 -8.38 -15.39
CA ALA A 130 2.28 -8.82 -14.19
C ALA A 130 3.21 -8.66 -12.97
N TYR A 131 2.64 -8.74 -11.80
CA TYR A 131 3.39 -8.94 -10.56
C TYR A 131 2.58 -9.74 -9.56
N THR A 132 3.28 -10.56 -8.79
CA THR A 132 2.74 -11.26 -7.63
C THR A 132 3.35 -10.72 -6.35
N SER A 133 2.49 -10.32 -5.44
CA SER A 133 2.85 -9.94 -4.08
C SER A 133 2.34 -10.97 -3.07
N ILE A 134 2.47 -10.66 -1.80
CA ILE A 134 2.01 -11.54 -0.73
C ILE A 134 0.49 -11.65 -0.73
N ASP A 135 -0.22 -10.54 -0.90
CA ASP A 135 -1.68 -10.47 -0.77
C ASP A 135 -2.44 -10.32 -2.10
N GLU A 136 -1.72 -10.11 -3.20
CA GLU A 136 -2.31 -9.73 -4.48
C GLU A 136 -1.48 -10.19 -5.68
N THR A 137 -2.15 -10.37 -6.82
CA THR A 137 -1.54 -10.55 -8.14
C THR A 137 -2.25 -9.65 -9.14
N VAL A 138 -1.51 -8.92 -9.95
CA VAL A 138 -2.08 -7.98 -10.93
C VAL A 138 -1.45 -8.21 -12.29
N TYR A 139 -2.30 -8.30 -13.32
CA TYR A 139 -1.90 -8.41 -14.71
C TYR A 139 -2.33 -7.17 -15.47
N ASN A 140 -1.51 -6.70 -16.41
CA ASN A 140 -1.85 -5.54 -17.21
C ASN A 140 -1.47 -5.66 -18.68
N ILE A 141 -2.34 -5.08 -19.51
CA ILE A 141 -2.12 -4.79 -20.93
C ILE A 141 -2.33 -3.29 -21.10
N SER A 142 -1.23 -2.55 -21.16
CA SER A 142 -1.26 -1.08 -21.16
C SER A 142 -1.01 -0.53 -22.56
N ASN A 143 -1.41 0.73 -22.77
CA ASN A 143 -1.16 1.48 -24.01
C ASN A 143 -1.72 0.79 -25.27
N VAL A 144 -2.81 0.07 -25.17
CA VAL A 144 -3.47 -0.66 -26.28
C VAL A 144 -4.05 0.34 -27.27
N PRO A 145 -3.78 0.21 -28.60
CA PRO A 145 -4.40 1.06 -29.62
C PRO A 145 -5.86 0.70 -29.84
N VAL A 146 -6.78 1.54 -29.33
CA VAL A 146 -8.24 1.28 -29.38
C VAL A 146 -8.86 1.40 -30.76
N ASN A 147 -8.20 2.02 -31.70
CA ASN A 147 -8.60 2.14 -33.10
C ASN A 147 -8.18 0.93 -33.97
N THR A 148 -7.42 -0.02 -33.41
CA THR A 148 -7.09 -1.28 -34.09
C THR A 148 -8.31 -2.22 -34.00
N PRO A 149 -8.86 -2.67 -35.13
CA PRO A 149 -10.03 -3.55 -35.12
C PRO A 149 -9.83 -4.81 -34.27
N GLY A 150 -10.74 -5.05 -33.34
CA GLY A 150 -10.72 -6.22 -32.47
C GLY A 150 -9.77 -6.13 -31.27
N ALA A 151 -8.94 -5.08 -31.15
CA ALA A 151 -7.96 -4.99 -30.05
C ALA A 151 -8.62 -4.97 -28.65
N ILE A 152 -9.65 -4.17 -28.46
CA ILE A 152 -10.42 -4.11 -27.19
C ILE A 152 -11.01 -5.48 -26.85
N ASP A 153 -11.68 -6.11 -27.80
CA ASP A 153 -12.35 -7.40 -27.61
C ASP A 153 -11.35 -8.51 -27.28
N SER A 154 -10.20 -8.53 -27.96
CA SER A 154 -9.11 -9.47 -27.67
C SER A 154 -8.44 -9.22 -26.32
N CYS A 155 -8.23 -7.96 -25.91
CA CYS A 155 -7.70 -7.67 -24.58
C CYS A 155 -8.66 -8.15 -23.47
N LEU A 156 -9.96 -7.91 -23.62
CA LEU A 156 -10.95 -8.44 -22.68
C LEU A 156 -11.02 -9.97 -22.69
N LEU A 157 -10.82 -10.62 -23.86
CA LEU A 157 -10.72 -12.07 -23.96
C LEU A 157 -9.48 -12.60 -23.23
N ILE A 158 -8.35 -11.91 -23.32
CA ILE A 158 -7.13 -12.27 -22.58
C ILE A 158 -7.36 -12.15 -21.06
N LEU A 159 -8.01 -11.07 -20.59
CA LEU A 159 -8.35 -10.96 -19.18
C LEU A 159 -9.31 -12.08 -18.72
N HIS A 160 -10.26 -12.47 -19.57
CA HIS A 160 -11.14 -13.59 -19.29
C HIS A 160 -10.36 -14.91 -19.16
N ASP A 161 -9.46 -15.18 -20.11
CA ASP A 161 -8.62 -16.37 -20.07
C ASP A 161 -7.73 -16.41 -18.83
N TRP A 162 -7.15 -15.29 -18.43
CA TRP A 162 -6.39 -15.21 -17.18
C TRP A 162 -7.27 -15.45 -15.94
N SER A 163 -8.53 -15.06 -16.02
CA SER A 163 -9.49 -15.27 -14.93
C SER A 163 -9.88 -16.74 -14.75
N ASN A 164 -10.12 -17.51 -15.84
CA ASN A 164 -10.78 -18.81 -15.75
C ASN A 164 -10.27 -19.87 -16.75
N ASP A 165 -9.51 -19.53 -17.78
CA ASP A 165 -9.23 -20.41 -18.92
C ASP A 165 -7.75 -20.68 -19.18
N LEU A 166 -6.93 -20.79 -18.12
CA LEU A 166 -5.54 -21.21 -18.23
C LEU A 166 -5.46 -22.71 -18.56
N THR A 167 -4.63 -23.07 -19.53
CA THR A 167 -4.45 -24.48 -19.90
C THR A 167 -3.61 -25.28 -18.92
N LEU A 168 -2.65 -24.63 -18.27
CA LEU A 168 -1.71 -25.21 -17.32
C LEU A 168 -1.12 -26.56 -17.82
N ASP A 169 -0.65 -26.52 -19.08
CA ASP A 169 -0.08 -27.72 -19.74
C ASP A 169 1.15 -28.20 -19.00
N THR A 170 1.24 -29.51 -18.74
CA THR A 170 2.32 -30.11 -17.94
C THR A 170 3.69 -29.85 -18.55
N LYS A 171 3.82 -29.85 -19.88
CA LYS A 171 5.11 -29.62 -20.54
C LYS A 171 5.54 -28.16 -20.39
N GLU A 172 4.59 -27.21 -20.47
CA GLU A 172 4.90 -25.80 -20.25
C GLU A 172 5.24 -25.53 -18.78
N ILE A 173 4.54 -26.15 -17.83
CA ILE A 173 4.90 -26.13 -16.40
C ILE A 173 6.35 -26.62 -16.20
N ASP A 174 6.72 -27.76 -16.79
CA ASP A 174 8.06 -28.33 -16.61
C ASP A 174 9.17 -27.44 -17.21
N LYS A 175 8.89 -26.75 -18.33
CA LYS A 175 9.81 -25.76 -18.90
C LYS A 175 9.97 -24.54 -18.00
N GLU A 176 8.86 -24.05 -17.44
CA GLU A 176 8.83 -22.82 -16.65
C GLU A 176 9.58 -22.95 -15.32
N ARG A 177 9.71 -24.16 -14.75
CA ARG A 177 10.54 -24.40 -13.56
C ARG A 177 11.96 -23.86 -13.72
N GLY A 178 12.57 -24.10 -14.90
CA GLY A 178 13.90 -23.60 -15.22
C GLY A 178 13.96 -22.07 -15.29
N VAL A 179 12.94 -21.43 -15.85
CA VAL A 179 12.84 -19.96 -15.95
C VAL A 179 12.78 -19.33 -14.57
N ILE A 180 11.90 -19.81 -13.70
CA ILE A 180 11.77 -19.30 -12.33
C ILE A 180 13.03 -19.56 -11.51
N ASN A 181 13.69 -20.70 -11.67
CA ASN A 181 14.96 -20.96 -11.00
C ASN A 181 16.07 -20.00 -11.45
N GLU A 182 16.14 -19.65 -12.74
CA GLU A 182 17.09 -18.65 -13.24
C GLU A 182 16.71 -17.25 -12.75
N GLU A 183 15.43 -16.91 -12.69
CA GLU A 183 14.96 -15.66 -12.09
C GLU A 183 15.37 -15.54 -10.63
N TRP A 184 15.12 -16.58 -9.83
CA TRP A 184 15.57 -16.66 -8.44
C TRP A 184 17.08 -16.41 -8.31
N ARG A 185 17.89 -17.05 -9.18
CA ARG A 185 19.35 -16.87 -9.18
C ARG A 185 19.79 -15.46 -9.57
N THR A 186 19.14 -14.84 -10.56
CA THR A 186 19.54 -13.55 -11.12
C THR A 186 18.99 -12.36 -10.34
N ARG A 187 17.84 -12.51 -9.70
CA ARG A 187 17.20 -11.44 -8.88
C ARG A 187 17.55 -11.50 -7.41
N MET A 188 18.38 -12.45 -6.97
CA MET A 188 18.86 -12.58 -5.58
C MET A 188 19.78 -11.41 -5.20
N SER A 189 19.20 -10.20 -5.11
CA SER A 189 19.91 -9.03 -4.60
C SER A 189 20.19 -9.14 -3.10
N ALA A 190 21.16 -8.36 -2.59
CA ALA A 190 21.43 -8.28 -1.16
C ALA A 190 20.17 -7.95 -0.34
N MET A 191 19.33 -7.05 -0.85
CA MET A 191 18.06 -6.67 -0.21
C MET A 191 17.06 -7.83 -0.17
N GLN A 192 16.94 -8.61 -1.23
CA GLN A 192 16.06 -9.79 -1.24
C GLN A 192 16.52 -10.85 -0.24
N ARG A 193 17.83 -11.17 -0.20
CA ARG A 193 18.40 -12.08 0.80
C ARG A 193 18.19 -11.59 2.24
N PHE A 194 18.27 -10.27 2.44
CA PHE A 194 17.92 -9.64 3.70
C PHE A 194 16.46 -9.88 4.06
N GLN A 195 15.54 -9.60 3.14
CA GLN A 195 14.11 -9.78 3.35
C GLN A 195 13.77 -11.24 3.69
N GLU A 196 14.24 -12.20 2.90
CA GLU A 196 14.04 -13.63 3.16
C GLU A 196 14.56 -14.07 4.53
N LYS A 197 15.70 -13.52 4.96
CA LYS A 197 16.29 -13.83 6.25
C LYS A 197 15.52 -13.19 7.43
N MET A 198 14.95 -12.01 7.22
CA MET A 198 14.30 -11.24 8.29
C MET A 198 12.84 -11.61 8.51
N LEU A 199 12.10 -11.95 7.45
CA LEU A 199 10.68 -12.27 7.52
C LEU A 199 10.33 -13.30 8.63
N PRO A 200 10.99 -14.45 8.76
CA PRO A 200 10.66 -15.44 9.80
C PRO A 200 10.74 -14.88 11.22
N ALA A 201 11.65 -13.95 11.46
CA ALA A 201 11.84 -13.35 12.78
C ALA A 201 10.92 -12.14 13.00
N MET A 202 10.73 -11.28 11.98
CA MET A 202 9.83 -10.12 12.05
C MET A 202 8.36 -10.54 12.24
N PHE A 203 7.97 -11.65 11.63
CA PHE A 203 6.61 -12.16 11.61
C PHE A 203 6.44 -13.50 12.34
N ALA A 204 7.29 -13.75 13.34
CA ALA A 204 7.28 -15.01 14.08
C ALA A 204 5.88 -15.40 14.57
N GLY A 205 5.47 -16.64 14.30
CA GLY A 205 4.17 -17.18 14.69
C GLY A 205 2.99 -16.69 13.83
N THR A 206 3.25 -16.01 12.70
CA THR A 206 2.23 -15.59 11.76
C THR A 206 2.41 -16.23 10.38
N LYS A 207 1.38 -16.17 9.54
CA LYS A 207 1.47 -16.69 8.16
C LYS A 207 2.52 -15.94 7.32
N TYR A 208 2.75 -14.66 7.60
CA TYR A 208 3.72 -13.81 6.89
C TYR A 208 5.17 -14.28 7.02
N ALA A 209 5.50 -15.04 8.05
CA ALA A 209 6.87 -15.54 8.28
C ALA A 209 7.46 -16.34 7.12
N ASN A 210 6.61 -16.98 6.29
CA ASN A 210 7.04 -17.94 5.27
C ASN A 210 6.31 -17.78 3.93
N CYS A 211 5.80 -16.60 3.60
CA CYS A 211 4.98 -16.39 2.41
C CYS A 211 5.63 -15.53 1.32
N PHE A 212 6.97 -15.53 1.23
CA PHE A 212 7.67 -14.76 0.19
C PHE A 212 7.30 -15.27 -1.22
N PRO A 213 6.89 -14.39 -2.19
CA PRO A 213 6.27 -14.81 -3.46
C PRO A 213 7.11 -15.74 -4.32
N ILE A 214 8.44 -15.59 -4.34
CA ILE A 214 9.33 -16.47 -5.10
C ILE A 214 9.29 -17.91 -4.56
N GLY A 215 8.82 -18.09 -3.32
CA GLY A 215 8.68 -19.39 -2.67
C GLY A 215 9.99 -20.08 -2.34
N THR A 216 9.98 -21.41 -2.37
CA THR A 216 11.17 -22.23 -2.16
C THR A 216 11.48 -23.04 -3.41
N MET A 217 12.72 -23.04 -3.84
CA MET A 217 13.13 -23.77 -5.04
C MET A 217 12.91 -25.29 -4.92
N ASP A 218 12.93 -25.83 -3.72
CA ASP A 218 12.58 -27.24 -3.49
C ASP A 218 11.12 -27.52 -3.91
N VAL A 219 10.17 -26.68 -3.53
CA VAL A 219 8.78 -26.80 -3.96
C VAL A 219 8.66 -26.51 -5.46
N VAL A 220 9.20 -25.38 -5.94
CA VAL A 220 9.10 -24.93 -7.34
C VAL A 220 9.61 -25.99 -8.31
N MET A 221 10.71 -26.67 -8.00
CA MET A 221 11.30 -27.69 -8.86
C MET A 221 10.59 -29.04 -8.80
N ASN A 222 9.83 -29.34 -7.72
CA ASN A 222 9.32 -30.70 -7.47
C ASN A 222 7.80 -30.81 -7.29
N PHE A 223 7.03 -29.70 -7.29
CA PHE A 223 5.58 -29.80 -7.14
C PHE A 223 4.94 -30.59 -8.27
N LYS A 224 3.85 -31.28 -7.98
CA LYS A 224 3.07 -31.99 -9.01
C LYS A 224 2.20 -30.97 -9.77
N PRO A 225 2.08 -31.04 -11.13
CA PRO A 225 1.24 -30.11 -11.90
C PRO A 225 -0.18 -29.97 -11.37
N GLN A 226 -0.74 -31.03 -10.75
CA GLN A 226 -2.07 -30.95 -10.14
C GLN A 226 -2.10 -29.95 -8.95
N THR A 227 -1.03 -29.83 -8.17
CA THR A 227 -0.97 -28.87 -7.04
C THR A 227 -1.12 -27.42 -7.52
N LEU A 228 -0.57 -27.08 -8.69
CA LEU A 228 -0.76 -25.76 -9.31
C LEU A 228 -2.22 -25.56 -9.79
N ARG A 229 -2.81 -26.59 -10.41
CA ARG A 229 -4.23 -26.56 -10.83
C ARG A 229 -5.14 -26.39 -9.62
N ASP A 230 -4.90 -27.13 -8.54
CA ASP A 230 -5.67 -27.03 -7.29
C ASP A 230 -5.60 -25.60 -6.70
N TYR A 231 -4.43 -24.95 -6.77
CA TYR A 231 -4.26 -23.55 -6.35
C TYR A 231 -5.07 -22.61 -7.25
N TYR A 232 -4.97 -22.77 -8.56
CA TYR A 232 -5.71 -21.96 -9.54
C TYR A 232 -7.22 -22.11 -9.36
N GLU A 233 -7.76 -23.32 -9.33
CA GLU A 233 -9.17 -23.62 -9.16
C GLU A 233 -9.74 -23.10 -7.83
N LYS A 234 -8.94 -23.13 -6.77
CA LYS A 234 -9.33 -22.66 -5.44
C LYS A 234 -9.41 -21.15 -5.34
N TRP A 235 -8.48 -20.43 -5.98
CA TRP A 235 -8.25 -19.02 -5.69
C TRP A 235 -8.57 -18.07 -6.85
N TYR A 236 -8.45 -18.50 -8.13
CA TYR A 236 -8.81 -17.68 -9.29
C TYR A 236 -10.30 -17.78 -9.56
N ARG A 237 -11.05 -16.93 -8.91
CA ARG A 237 -12.51 -16.94 -8.99
C ARG A 237 -13.07 -15.51 -8.97
N PRO A 238 -14.24 -15.28 -9.59
CA PRO A 238 -14.77 -13.94 -9.85
C PRO A 238 -14.92 -13.03 -8.63
N ASP A 239 -15.29 -13.58 -7.46
CA ASP A 239 -15.48 -12.81 -6.23
C ASP A 239 -14.18 -12.21 -5.65
N LEU A 240 -13.02 -12.72 -6.09
CA LEU A 240 -11.69 -12.20 -5.74
C LEU A 240 -11.05 -11.39 -6.87
N GLN A 241 -11.76 -11.13 -7.97
CA GLN A 241 -11.24 -10.50 -9.18
C GLN A 241 -11.84 -9.13 -9.45
N GLY A 242 -11.00 -8.20 -9.89
CA GLY A 242 -11.42 -6.87 -10.31
C GLY A 242 -10.81 -6.50 -11.67
N ILE A 243 -11.66 -6.09 -12.61
CA ILE A 243 -11.25 -5.60 -13.92
C ILE A 243 -11.22 -4.08 -13.89
N VAL A 244 -10.15 -3.50 -14.42
CA VAL A 244 -10.02 -2.05 -14.58
C VAL A 244 -9.75 -1.75 -16.06
N VAL A 245 -10.57 -0.90 -16.66
CA VAL A 245 -10.39 -0.41 -18.04
C VAL A 245 -10.41 1.12 -18.01
N VAL A 246 -9.31 1.72 -18.42
CA VAL A 246 -9.18 3.19 -18.48
C VAL A 246 -8.61 3.59 -19.83
N GLY A 247 -9.26 4.52 -20.54
CA GLY A 247 -8.74 4.96 -21.83
C GLY A 247 -9.70 5.77 -22.66
N ASP A 248 -9.31 6.01 -23.90
CA ASP A 248 -10.13 6.70 -24.91
C ASP A 248 -11.15 5.73 -25.50
N ILE A 249 -12.16 5.41 -24.71
CA ILE A 249 -13.13 4.33 -24.91
C ILE A 249 -14.57 4.82 -24.74
N ASP A 250 -15.51 4.05 -25.28
CA ASP A 250 -16.94 4.15 -24.95
C ASP A 250 -17.24 3.28 -23.72
N VAL A 251 -17.66 3.93 -22.63
CA VAL A 251 -17.90 3.26 -21.33
C VAL A 251 -19.03 2.22 -21.40
N ASP A 252 -20.12 2.53 -22.12
CA ASP A 252 -21.28 1.65 -22.22
C ASP A 252 -20.96 0.42 -23.10
N ALA A 253 -20.17 0.62 -24.16
CA ALA A 253 -19.69 -0.47 -24.99
C ALA A 253 -18.77 -1.42 -24.23
N ILE A 254 -17.80 -0.88 -23.44
CA ILE A 254 -16.91 -1.69 -22.60
C ILE A 254 -17.70 -2.44 -21.54
N GLU A 255 -18.63 -1.79 -20.85
CA GLU A 255 -19.47 -2.44 -19.83
C GLU A 255 -20.26 -3.62 -20.43
N SER A 256 -20.83 -3.42 -21.62
CA SER A 256 -21.56 -4.47 -22.33
C SER A 256 -20.67 -5.65 -22.70
N LEU A 257 -19.44 -5.39 -23.14
CA LEU A 257 -18.46 -6.43 -23.44
C LEU A 257 -18.02 -7.19 -22.19
N ILE A 258 -17.75 -6.50 -21.07
CA ILE A 258 -17.42 -7.14 -19.80
C ILE A 258 -18.57 -8.05 -19.34
N LYS A 259 -19.81 -7.55 -19.33
CA LYS A 259 -20.99 -8.35 -18.98
C LYS A 259 -21.13 -9.58 -19.88
N LYS A 260 -20.95 -9.42 -21.17
CA LYS A 260 -21.08 -10.53 -22.15
C LYS A 260 -20.00 -11.61 -21.93
N ARG A 261 -18.73 -11.20 -21.64
CA ARG A 261 -17.60 -12.13 -21.57
C ARG A 261 -17.41 -12.80 -20.22
N PHE A 262 -17.72 -12.11 -19.13
CA PHE A 262 -17.39 -12.59 -17.79
C PHE A 262 -18.59 -13.14 -17.01
N SER A 263 -19.81 -13.02 -17.54
CA SER A 263 -21.00 -13.60 -16.88
C SER A 263 -21.11 -15.11 -17.03
N ASP A 264 -20.37 -15.73 -17.94
CA ASP A 264 -20.31 -17.18 -18.14
C ASP A 264 -19.42 -17.89 -17.10
N ILE A 265 -18.49 -17.16 -16.46
CA ILE A 265 -17.66 -17.71 -15.39
C ILE A 265 -18.55 -18.02 -14.17
N PRO A 266 -18.60 -19.27 -13.70
CA PRO A 266 -19.51 -19.65 -12.64
C PRO A 266 -19.12 -19.05 -11.30
N ALA A 267 -20.11 -18.61 -10.52
CA ALA A 267 -19.91 -18.27 -9.12
C ALA A 267 -19.57 -19.53 -8.30
N GLN A 268 -18.73 -19.38 -7.29
CA GLN A 268 -18.36 -20.46 -6.37
C GLN A 268 -18.94 -20.20 -4.96
N PRO A 269 -20.22 -20.53 -4.71
CA PRO A 269 -20.91 -20.11 -3.47
C PRO A 269 -20.34 -20.75 -2.19
N ASN A 270 -19.65 -21.88 -2.29
CA ASN A 270 -19.04 -22.59 -1.17
C ASN A 270 -17.51 -22.50 -1.19
N ALA A 271 -16.97 -21.48 -1.85
CA ALA A 271 -15.53 -21.29 -1.97
C ALA A 271 -14.84 -21.05 -0.61
N ALA A 272 -13.58 -21.41 -0.54
CA ALA A 272 -12.74 -21.12 0.63
C ALA A 272 -12.73 -19.61 0.90
N LYS A 273 -12.93 -19.22 2.17
CA LYS A 273 -12.86 -17.82 2.57
C LYS A 273 -11.43 -17.29 2.37
N ARG A 274 -11.32 -16.12 1.76
CA ARG A 274 -10.05 -15.37 1.73
C ARG A 274 -9.84 -14.77 3.11
N GLU A 275 -8.85 -15.27 3.84
CA GLU A 275 -8.52 -14.83 5.17
C GLU A 275 -7.45 -13.72 5.14
N TYR A 276 -7.56 -12.78 6.07
CA TYR A 276 -6.56 -11.75 6.37
C TYR A 276 -5.87 -12.13 7.67
N TYR A 277 -4.60 -12.50 7.58
CA TYR A 277 -3.86 -13.03 8.71
C TYR A 277 -3.34 -11.89 9.59
N PRO A 278 -3.52 -11.95 10.92
CA PRO A 278 -3.04 -10.92 11.82
C PRO A 278 -1.52 -10.95 11.97
N VAL A 279 -0.94 -9.81 12.32
CA VAL A 279 0.44 -9.67 12.77
C VAL A 279 0.44 -9.46 14.27
N ASN A 280 1.25 -10.24 14.99
CA ASN A 280 1.34 -10.18 16.43
C ASN A 280 1.99 -8.87 16.92
N ASP A 281 1.49 -8.36 18.05
CA ASP A 281 2.14 -7.30 18.81
C ASP A 281 3.35 -7.85 19.58
N ASN A 282 4.32 -6.99 19.88
CA ASN A 282 5.46 -7.31 20.74
C ASN A 282 5.62 -6.27 21.84
N GLN A 283 5.96 -6.70 23.05
CA GLN A 283 6.24 -5.80 24.18
C GLN A 283 7.71 -5.36 24.13
N GLU A 284 8.62 -6.31 23.96
CA GLU A 284 10.04 -6.03 23.83
C GLU A 284 10.40 -5.77 22.36
N PRO A 285 11.33 -4.86 22.07
CA PRO A 285 11.80 -4.59 20.71
C PRO A 285 12.36 -5.86 20.02
N ILE A 286 11.95 -6.09 18.79
CA ILE A 286 12.56 -7.13 17.93
C ILE A 286 13.75 -6.49 17.23
N VAL A 287 14.97 -6.98 17.51
CA VAL A 287 16.20 -6.45 16.90
C VAL A 287 16.81 -7.51 15.99
N LEU A 288 17.01 -7.15 14.73
CA LEU A 288 17.51 -8.02 13.69
C LEU A 288 18.75 -7.40 13.04
N VAL A 289 19.81 -8.20 12.88
CA VAL A 289 21.04 -7.76 12.23
C VAL A 289 21.39 -8.75 11.13
N ALA A 290 21.61 -8.26 9.92
CA ALA A 290 22.09 -9.05 8.81
C ALA A 290 23.27 -8.39 8.10
N ARG A 291 24.07 -9.23 7.46
CA ARG A 291 25.21 -8.81 6.63
C ARG A 291 25.15 -9.50 5.29
N ASP A 292 25.59 -8.78 4.27
CA ASP A 292 25.70 -9.32 2.92
C ASP A 292 26.91 -8.71 2.20
N LYS A 293 27.58 -9.53 1.35
CA LYS A 293 28.79 -9.11 0.62
C LYS A 293 28.53 -8.03 -0.44
N GLU A 294 27.30 -7.98 -0.97
CA GLU A 294 26.89 -7.03 -2.00
C GLU A 294 26.24 -5.78 -1.42
N GLN A 295 26.03 -5.74 -0.10
CA GLN A 295 25.45 -4.54 0.55
C GLN A 295 26.52 -3.44 0.68
N PRO A 296 26.35 -2.26 0.03
CA PRO A 296 27.41 -1.25 0.01
C PRO A 296 27.40 -0.32 1.24
N TYR A 297 26.27 -0.21 1.96
CA TYR A 297 26.08 0.72 3.06
C TYR A 297 25.38 0.06 4.24
N VAL A 298 25.48 0.67 5.41
CA VAL A 298 24.67 0.28 6.54
C VAL A 298 23.32 0.96 6.47
N GLN A 299 22.26 0.17 6.35
CA GLN A 299 20.87 0.62 6.33
C GLN A 299 20.14 0.09 7.55
N THR A 300 19.43 0.96 8.25
CA THR A 300 18.61 0.56 9.39
C THR A 300 17.17 0.96 9.15
N PHE A 301 16.27 0.00 9.39
CA PHE A 301 14.82 0.17 9.39
C PHE A 301 14.34 0.17 10.84
N ILE A 302 13.54 1.15 11.20
CA ILE A 302 12.95 1.32 12.53
C ILE A 302 11.45 1.35 12.34
N PHE A 303 10.76 0.30 12.75
CA PHE A 303 9.31 0.18 12.63
C PHE A 303 8.66 0.35 14.01
N ASN A 304 7.64 1.18 14.09
CA ASN A 304 6.73 1.27 15.21
C ASN A 304 5.36 0.81 14.73
N LYS A 305 5.04 -0.46 14.98
CA LYS A 305 3.81 -1.09 14.49
C LYS A 305 2.58 -0.52 15.20
N HIS A 306 1.53 -0.28 14.43
CA HIS A 306 0.22 0.08 14.95
C HIS A 306 -0.89 -0.61 14.15
N GLN A 307 -2.14 -0.45 14.56
CA GLN A 307 -3.26 -1.09 13.89
C GLN A 307 -3.51 -0.41 12.54
N ALA A 308 -3.63 -1.23 11.49
CA ALA A 308 -4.11 -0.76 10.20
C ALA A 308 -5.58 -0.32 10.31
N THR A 309 -5.94 0.74 9.60
CA THR A 309 -7.34 1.15 9.50
C THR A 309 -8.17 0.04 8.86
N PRO A 310 -9.26 -0.43 9.49
CA PRO A 310 -10.12 -1.44 8.91
C PRO A 310 -10.62 -1.01 7.51
N ARG A 311 -10.64 -1.94 6.56
CA ARG A 311 -10.99 -1.64 5.16
C ARG A 311 -12.37 -0.98 5.02
N GLU A 312 -13.33 -1.40 5.83
CA GLU A 312 -14.70 -0.85 5.88
C GLU A 312 -14.76 0.57 6.44
N GLU A 313 -13.73 1.03 7.14
CA GLU A 313 -13.64 2.36 7.72
C GLU A 313 -12.92 3.38 6.83
N LYS A 314 -12.29 2.93 5.73
CA LYS A 314 -11.57 3.82 4.80
C LYS A 314 -12.50 4.70 3.93
N ASN A 315 -13.81 4.49 3.95
CA ASN A 315 -14.78 5.16 3.09
C ASN A 315 -15.38 6.45 3.68
N ASN A 316 -14.85 7.00 4.77
CA ASN A 316 -15.36 8.20 5.42
C ASN A 316 -14.31 9.32 5.51
N VAL A 317 -14.78 10.56 5.66
CA VAL A 317 -13.90 11.76 5.71
C VAL A 317 -12.89 11.69 6.85
N GLY A 318 -13.15 10.94 7.92
CA GLY A 318 -12.21 10.72 9.02
C GLY A 318 -10.92 10.04 8.56
N TYR A 319 -11.03 9.09 7.64
CA TYR A 319 -9.86 8.47 7.01
C TYR A 319 -8.99 9.49 6.27
N LEU A 320 -9.60 10.35 5.44
CA LEU A 320 -8.85 11.43 4.77
C LEU A 320 -8.23 12.44 5.74
N MET A 321 -8.90 12.71 6.88
CA MET A 321 -8.33 13.57 7.92
C MET A 321 -7.11 12.94 8.57
N GLN A 322 -7.17 11.63 8.85
CA GLN A 322 -6.04 10.88 9.41
C GLN A 322 -4.88 10.82 8.42
N ASP A 323 -5.14 10.43 7.18
CA ASP A 323 -4.14 10.38 6.10
C ASP A 323 -3.45 11.73 5.90
N TYR A 324 -4.24 12.81 5.82
CA TYR A 324 -3.71 14.18 5.76
C TYR A 324 -2.81 14.50 6.96
N ALA A 325 -3.22 14.18 8.18
CA ALA A 325 -2.45 14.47 9.38
C ALA A 325 -1.14 13.68 9.42
N VAL A 326 -1.17 12.38 9.11
CA VAL A 326 0.01 11.50 9.06
C VAL A 326 0.98 11.95 7.97
N THR A 327 0.46 12.32 6.79
CA THR A 327 1.28 12.89 5.71
C THR A 327 2.01 14.17 6.17
N LEU A 328 1.36 15.06 6.89
CA LEU A 328 2.03 16.27 7.40
C LEU A 328 3.04 15.96 8.50
N ILE A 329 2.76 15.01 9.38
CA ILE A 329 3.70 14.54 10.42
C ILE A 329 5.01 14.07 9.77
N THR A 330 4.90 13.17 8.81
CA THR A 330 6.06 12.61 8.09
C THR A 330 6.80 13.69 7.30
N ASN A 331 6.08 14.60 6.63
CA ASN A 331 6.69 15.72 5.90
C ASN A 331 7.47 16.67 6.83
N MET A 332 6.92 17.03 7.99
CA MET A 332 7.61 17.89 8.97
C MET A 332 8.84 17.20 9.54
N LEU A 333 8.75 15.92 9.87
CA LEU A 333 9.91 15.18 10.37
C LEU A 333 10.99 15.00 9.30
N ASN A 334 10.60 14.69 8.07
CA ASN A 334 11.52 14.61 6.93
C ASN A 334 12.19 15.94 6.62
N ALA A 335 11.50 17.07 6.82
CA ALA A 335 12.14 18.38 6.73
C ALA A 335 13.23 18.57 7.77
N ARG A 336 13.02 18.19 9.05
CA ARG A 336 14.06 18.20 10.10
C ARG A 336 15.24 17.31 9.74
N LEU A 337 14.97 16.08 9.26
CA LEU A 337 16.02 15.14 8.84
C LEU A 337 16.83 15.68 7.66
N ASN A 338 16.19 16.35 6.70
CA ASN A 338 16.87 16.97 5.57
C ASN A 338 17.71 18.20 5.97
N GLU A 339 17.31 18.97 6.98
CA GLU A 339 18.13 20.07 7.51
C GLU A 339 19.46 19.56 8.09
N LEU A 340 19.44 18.37 8.72
CA LEU A 340 20.66 17.74 9.27
C LEU A 340 21.64 17.24 8.19
N LEU A 341 21.21 17.12 6.93
CA LEU A 341 22.11 16.82 5.80
C LEU A 341 22.88 18.05 5.32
N GLN A 342 22.51 19.27 5.71
CA GLN A 342 23.12 20.51 5.26
C GLN A 342 24.33 20.94 6.10
N VAL A 343 24.68 20.19 7.17
CA VAL A 343 25.85 20.47 8.00
C VAL A 343 27.14 19.94 7.35
N ALA A 344 28.31 20.46 7.76
CA ALA A 344 29.60 20.08 7.19
C ALA A 344 29.90 18.56 7.31
N ASN A 345 29.49 17.94 8.44
CA ASN A 345 29.62 16.51 8.67
C ASN A 345 28.23 15.93 8.99
N PRO A 346 27.44 15.54 7.99
CA PRO A 346 26.10 15.02 8.22
C PRO A 346 26.17 13.67 8.93
N PRO A 347 25.24 13.40 9.87
CA PRO A 347 25.25 12.19 10.68
C PRO A 347 24.93 10.92 9.87
N TYR A 348 24.36 11.05 8.70
CA TYR A 348 23.97 9.96 7.81
C TYR A 348 24.09 10.37 6.32
N ILE A 349 23.95 9.42 5.41
CA ILE A 349 23.90 9.66 3.95
C ILE A 349 22.47 10.03 3.55
N TYR A 350 21.49 9.36 4.14
CA TYR A 350 20.07 9.52 3.86
C TYR A 350 19.25 9.12 5.08
N ALA A 351 18.18 9.84 5.34
CA ALA A 351 17.18 9.44 6.33
C ALA A 351 15.80 9.89 5.87
N THR A 352 14.78 9.07 6.16
CA THR A 352 13.38 9.38 5.85
C THR A 352 12.45 8.69 6.82
N THR A 353 11.24 9.22 6.95
CA THR A 353 10.13 8.57 7.67
C THR A 353 8.89 8.54 6.79
N TYR A 354 8.07 7.52 6.96
CA TYR A 354 6.76 7.36 6.36
C TYR A 354 5.88 6.46 7.24
N ASP A 355 4.61 6.42 6.94
CA ASP A 355 3.65 5.53 7.57
C ASP A 355 2.92 4.76 6.48
N ASP A 356 2.94 3.42 6.56
CA ASP A 356 2.40 2.52 5.55
C ASP A 356 2.30 1.10 6.12
N ASP A 357 1.91 0.12 5.31
CA ASP A 357 1.91 -1.30 5.65
C ASP A 357 3.21 -1.70 6.37
N PHE A 358 3.09 -2.46 7.45
CA PHE A 358 4.26 -3.01 8.14
C PHE A 358 4.99 -3.99 7.21
N PHE A 359 6.01 -3.49 6.56
CA PHE A 359 6.91 -4.18 5.64
C PHE A 359 6.18 -4.84 4.45
N VAL A 360 5.41 -5.91 4.69
CA VAL A 360 4.67 -6.67 3.67
C VAL A 360 3.25 -7.03 4.09
N ALA A 361 2.84 -6.64 5.28
CA ALA A 361 1.60 -7.12 5.89
C ALA A 361 0.46 -6.09 5.75
N LYS A 362 -0.56 -6.41 4.98
CA LYS A 362 -1.77 -5.59 4.79
C LYS A 362 -2.70 -5.47 6.01
N THR A 363 -2.36 -6.14 7.11
CA THR A 363 -3.18 -6.18 8.33
C THR A 363 -2.54 -5.45 9.51
N LYS A 364 -1.40 -4.81 9.27
CA LYS A 364 -0.65 -4.08 10.27
C LYS A 364 0.10 -2.93 9.60
N ASP A 365 -0.05 -1.73 10.11
CA ASP A 365 0.70 -0.57 9.67
C ASP A 365 1.91 -0.33 10.57
N ALA A 366 2.85 0.47 10.10
CA ALA A 366 3.98 0.92 10.88
C ALA A 366 4.44 2.32 10.48
N PHE A 367 4.62 3.16 11.50
CA PHE A 367 5.45 4.34 11.33
C PHE A 367 6.92 3.89 11.20
N THR A 368 7.50 4.16 10.04
CA THR A 368 8.80 3.63 9.65
C THR A 368 9.82 4.74 9.51
N GLY A 369 10.96 4.59 10.17
CA GLY A 369 12.17 5.37 9.94
C GLY A 369 13.20 4.54 9.19
N ILE A 370 13.82 5.13 8.16
CA ILE A 370 14.96 4.53 7.45
C ILE A 370 16.15 5.46 7.57
N VAL A 371 17.31 4.91 7.90
CA VAL A 371 18.57 5.65 7.86
C VAL A 371 19.65 4.85 7.17
N VAL A 372 20.41 5.50 6.29
CA VAL A 372 21.57 4.95 5.58
C VAL A 372 22.81 5.68 6.05
N CYS A 373 23.75 4.93 6.62
CA CYS A 373 24.97 5.45 7.24
C CYS A 373 26.24 5.02 6.48
N LYS A 374 27.28 5.83 6.61
CA LYS A 374 28.65 5.40 6.31
C LYS A 374 29.14 4.47 7.42
N GLU A 375 30.13 3.64 7.11
CA GLU A 375 30.69 2.65 8.04
C GLU A 375 31.32 3.25 9.31
N ASP A 376 31.80 4.48 9.22
CA ASP A 376 32.45 5.22 10.30
C ASP A 376 31.49 6.06 11.16
N ASN A 377 30.20 6.07 10.84
CA ASN A 377 29.22 6.95 11.50
C ASN A 377 27.85 6.26 11.79
N ILE A 378 27.87 4.95 11.99
CA ILE A 378 26.63 4.14 12.10
C ILE A 378 25.85 4.54 13.37
N GLU A 379 26.52 4.59 14.52
CA GLU A 379 25.86 4.85 15.80
C GLU A 379 25.28 6.27 15.86
N GLU A 380 26.01 7.26 15.36
CA GLU A 380 25.55 8.66 15.30
C GLU A 380 24.35 8.80 14.36
N GLY A 381 24.38 8.14 13.18
CA GLY A 381 23.28 8.19 12.24
C GLY A 381 21.99 7.59 12.82
N ILE A 382 22.09 6.39 13.42
CA ILE A 382 20.94 5.72 14.05
C ILE A 382 20.44 6.54 15.26
N SER A 383 21.34 6.99 16.11
CA SER A 383 20.98 7.80 17.28
C SER A 383 20.31 9.11 16.89
N THR A 384 20.73 9.71 15.78
CA THR A 384 20.17 10.98 15.31
C THR A 384 18.75 10.82 14.80
N ILE A 385 18.44 9.81 13.96
CA ILE A 385 17.05 9.59 13.51
C ILE A 385 16.16 9.23 14.70
N LEU A 386 16.61 8.38 15.60
CA LEU A 386 15.85 8.02 16.81
C LEU A 386 15.59 9.24 17.70
N ARG A 387 16.56 10.10 17.88
CA ARG A 387 16.43 11.35 18.63
C ARG A 387 15.40 12.29 18.02
N GLU A 388 15.38 12.43 16.70
CA GLU A 388 14.40 13.29 16.02
C GLU A 388 12.99 12.69 16.05
N ILE A 389 12.84 11.38 15.91
CA ILE A 389 11.54 10.68 16.09
C ILE A 389 11.05 10.87 17.53
N GLU A 390 11.89 10.62 18.52
CA GLU A 390 11.54 10.78 19.94
C GLU A 390 11.27 12.24 20.32
N ARG A 391 12.03 13.18 19.76
CA ARG A 391 11.77 14.61 19.92
C ARG A 391 10.42 15.02 19.37
N ALA A 392 10.03 14.48 18.21
CA ALA A 392 8.70 14.70 17.65
C ALA A 392 7.60 14.07 18.52
N ARG A 393 7.83 12.88 19.08
CA ARG A 393 6.90 12.22 20.00
C ARG A 393 6.68 13.01 21.29
N GLN A 394 7.78 13.46 21.94
CA GLN A 394 7.73 14.12 23.25
C GLN A 394 7.31 15.59 23.18
N PHE A 395 7.82 16.33 22.22
CA PHE A 395 7.67 17.79 22.14
C PHE A 395 6.79 18.24 20.97
N GLY A 396 6.48 17.34 20.04
CA GLY A 396 5.66 17.64 18.87
C GLY A 396 6.35 18.53 17.84
N PHE A 397 5.51 19.12 17.02
CA PHE A 397 5.89 20.09 16.00
C PHE A 397 5.38 21.49 16.38
N THR A 398 6.07 22.51 15.90
CA THR A 398 5.70 23.90 16.12
C THR A 398 4.64 24.34 15.10
N GLU A 399 3.93 25.42 15.45
CA GLU A 399 2.96 26.06 14.52
C GLU A 399 3.62 26.52 13.20
N THR A 400 4.89 26.92 13.26
CA THR A 400 5.64 27.35 12.08
C THR A 400 5.94 26.20 11.14
N GLU A 401 6.37 25.03 11.66
CA GLU A 401 6.58 23.81 10.87
C GLU A 401 5.28 23.34 10.22
N TYR A 402 4.23 23.30 11.03
CA TYR A 402 2.90 22.91 10.56
C TYR A 402 2.36 23.85 9.46
N SER A 403 2.44 25.16 9.67
CA SER A 403 1.94 26.14 8.68
C SER A 403 2.70 26.01 7.36
N ARG A 404 4.01 25.74 7.39
CA ARG A 404 4.82 25.53 6.19
C ARG A 404 4.41 24.23 5.47
N ALA A 405 4.36 23.11 6.20
CA ALA A 405 3.99 21.80 5.64
C ALA A 405 2.57 21.82 5.06
N ARG A 406 1.60 22.45 5.77
CA ARG A 406 0.24 22.61 5.29
C ARG A 406 0.18 23.44 4.00
N ALA A 407 0.88 24.57 3.94
CA ALA A 407 0.90 25.42 2.75
C ALA A 407 1.52 24.68 1.55
N GLU A 408 2.55 23.87 1.77
CA GLU A 408 3.15 23.06 0.73
C GLU A 408 2.22 21.96 0.24
N TYR A 409 1.59 21.21 1.15
CA TYR A 409 0.61 20.18 0.82
C TYR A 409 -0.55 20.75 -0.01
N LEU A 410 -1.16 21.84 0.46
CA LEU A 410 -2.28 22.48 -0.25
C LEU A 410 -1.89 23.02 -1.63
N ARG A 411 -0.66 23.52 -1.79
CA ARG A 411 -0.14 23.94 -3.10
C ARG A 411 0.02 22.75 -4.05
N HIS A 412 0.52 21.61 -3.57
CA HIS A 412 0.63 20.38 -4.39
C HIS A 412 -0.75 19.87 -4.79
N LEU A 413 -1.70 19.87 -3.86
CA LEU A 413 -3.08 19.47 -4.12
C LEU A 413 -3.76 20.41 -5.14
N GLU A 414 -3.53 21.71 -5.03
CA GLU A 414 -4.03 22.70 -6.01
C GLU A 414 -3.41 22.46 -7.39
N SER A 415 -2.11 22.23 -7.48
CA SER A 415 -1.44 21.90 -8.74
C SER A 415 -2.04 20.63 -9.37
N ALA A 416 -2.23 19.57 -8.58
CA ALA A 416 -2.88 18.35 -9.04
C ALA A 416 -4.31 18.58 -9.54
N PHE A 417 -5.07 19.44 -8.85
CA PHE A 417 -6.41 19.82 -9.28
C PHE A 417 -6.39 20.63 -10.59
N GLN A 418 -5.48 21.58 -10.75
CA GLN A 418 -5.33 22.38 -11.98
C GLN A 418 -4.90 21.51 -13.17
N GLU A 419 -4.13 20.47 -12.93
CA GLU A 419 -3.62 19.56 -13.95
C GLU A 419 -4.48 18.28 -14.15
N ARG A 420 -5.64 18.20 -13.52
CA ARG A 420 -6.52 17.02 -13.55
C ARG A 420 -6.82 16.49 -14.95
N ASP A 421 -6.97 17.41 -15.91
CA ASP A 421 -7.29 17.06 -17.31
C ASP A 421 -6.04 16.55 -18.09
N LYS A 422 -4.85 16.59 -17.46
CA LYS A 422 -3.59 16.06 -18.03
C LYS A 422 -3.17 14.71 -17.45
N ARG A 423 -3.99 14.13 -16.58
CA ARG A 423 -3.69 12.83 -15.95
C ARG A 423 -3.74 11.71 -16.99
N LYS A 424 -2.71 10.86 -16.98
CA LYS A 424 -2.63 9.67 -17.85
C LYS A 424 -3.48 8.51 -17.29
N ASN A 425 -3.82 7.55 -18.14
CA ASN A 425 -4.56 6.35 -17.78
C ASN A 425 -3.99 5.64 -16.56
N GLU A 426 -2.66 5.44 -16.52
CA GLU A 426 -1.94 4.74 -15.46
C GLU A 426 -2.26 5.29 -14.05
N SER A 427 -2.43 6.62 -13.91
CA SER A 427 -2.75 7.22 -12.60
C SER A 427 -4.11 6.78 -12.09
N TYR A 428 -5.12 6.72 -12.96
CA TYR A 428 -6.46 6.26 -12.60
C TYR A 428 -6.49 4.75 -12.36
N VAL A 429 -5.77 3.97 -13.17
CA VAL A 429 -5.68 2.52 -12.98
C VAL A 429 -5.12 2.20 -11.60
N LYS A 430 -4.05 2.87 -11.18
CA LYS A 430 -3.45 2.66 -9.85
C LYS A 430 -4.45 2.93 -8.72
N GLU A 431 -5.23 4.01 -8.81
CA GLU A 431 -6.27 4.31 -7.84
C GLU A 431 -7.34 3.21 -7.78
N TYR A 432 -7.84 2.76 -8.93
CA TYR A 432 -8.91 1.76 -8.96
C TYR A 432 -8.44 0.36 -8.56
N VAL A 433 -7.21 0.00 -8.87
CA VAL A 433 -6.59 -1.24 -8.39
C VAL A 433 -6.46 -1.20 -6.87
N ARG A 434 -5.98 -0.08 -6.28
CA ARG A 434 -5.91 0.06 -4.82
C ARG A 434 -7.29 0.08 -4.16
N HIS A 435 -8.26 0.76 -4.77
CA HIS A 435 -9.64 0.71 -4.28
C HIS A 435 -10.19 -0.72 -4.25
N PHE A 436 -10.00 -1.49 -5.32
CA PHE A 436 -10.43 -2.88 -5.38
C PHE A 436 -9.71 -3.74 -4.32
N LEU A 437 -8.40 -3.64 -4.22
CA LEU A 437 -7.59 -4.51 -3.37
C LEU A 437 -7.67 -4.13 -1.88
N ASP A 438 -7.65 -2.84 -1.55
CA ASP A 438 -7.44 -2.33 -0.19
C ASP A 438 -8.56 -1.40 0.31
N ASN A 439 -9.62 -1.20 -0.50
CA ASN A 439 -10.70 -0.23 -0.24
C ASN A 439 -10.21 1.23 -0.09
N GLU A 440 -9.06 1.58 -0.68
CA GLU A 440 -8.61 2.98 -0.70
C GLU A 440 -9.66 3.88 -1.35
N PRO A 441 -9.99 5.03 -0.79
CA PRO A 441 -11.01 5.90 -1.34
C PRO A 441 -10.61 6.46 -2.71
N ILE A 442 -11.58 6.62 -3.59
CA ILE A 442 -11.41 7.18 -4.93
C ILE A 442 -12.34 8.39 -5.14
N PRO A 443 -12.16 9.48 -4.38
CA PRO A 443 -13.00 10.66 -4.51
C PRO A 443 -12.86 11.36 -5.87
N GLY A 444 -11.75 11.13 -6.55
CA GLY A 444 -11.27 11.97 -7.63
C GLY A 444 -10.76 13.31 -7.11
N ILE A 445 -9.76 13.87 -7.80
CA ILE A 445 -9.01 15.03 -7.34
C ILE A 445 -9.90 16.28 -7.06
N ALA A 446 -11.04 16.43 -7.74
CA ALA A 446 -11.94 17.57 -7.52
C ALA A 446 -12.64 17.51 -6.15
N ASN A 447 -13.11 16.32 -5.75
CA ASN A 447 -13.70 16.12 -4.44
C ASN A 447 -12.63 16.17 -3.34
N GLU A 448 -11.48 15.53 -3.56
CA GLU A 448 -10.35 15.54 -2.64
C GLU A 448 -9.89 16.99 -2.36
N TYR A 449 -9.69 17.80 -3.41
CA TYR A 449 -9.36 19.22 -3.30
C TYR A 449 -10.38 19.98 -2.45
N THR A 450 -11.66 19.73 -2.69
CA THR A 450 -12.75 20.39 -1.95
C THR A 450 -12.74 19.98 -0.48
N ILE A 451 -12.68 18.68 -0.19
CA ILE A 451 -12.72 18.13 1.16
C ILE A 451 -11.50 18.60 1.96
N ILE A 452 -10.30 18.44 1.41
CA ILE A 452 -9.06 18.81 2.10
C ILE A 452 -9.01 20.32 2.41
N ASN A 453 -9.42 21.19 1.48
CA ASN A 453 -9.46 22.63 1.75
C ASN A 453 -10.47 23.00 2.85
N GLN A 454 -11.52 22.20 3.07
CA GLN A 454 -12.47 22.40 4.17
C GLN A 454 -11.91 21.89 5.51
N ILE A 455 -11.24 20.74 5.55
CA ILE A 455 -10.77 20.12 6.79
C ILE A 455 -9.43 20.69 7.26
N ALA A 456 -8.51 21.00 6.36
CA ALA A 456 -7.15 21.43 6.72
C ALA A 456 -7.09 22.64 7.67
N PRO A 457 -7.93 23.69 7.51
CA PRO A 457 -7.96 24.80 8.46
C PRO A 457 -8.47 24.46 9.86
N ALA A 458 -9.25 23.38 9.98
CA ALA A 458 -9.87 22.95 11.23
C ALA A 458 -8.97 22.02 12.06
N ILE A 459 -7.90 21.47 11.49
CA ILE A 459 -6.99 20.56 12.17
C ILE A 459 -5.82 21.39 12.76
N PRO A 460 -5.71 21.51 14.09
CA PRO A 460 -4.61 22.24 14.72
C PRO A 460 -3.35 21.36 14.84
N VAL A 461 -2.17 21.98 14.97
CA VAL A 461 -0.90 21.27 15.18
C VAL A 461 -0.93 20.35 16.40
N THR A 462 -1.69 20.70 17.44
CA THR A 462 -1.87 19.88 18.64
C THR A 462 -2.51 18.52 18.34
N ALA A 463 -3.40 18.43 17.37
CA ALA A 463 -3.98 17.16 16.94
C ALA A 463 -2.93 16.26 16.26
N LEU A 464 -2.07 16.84 15.41
CA LEU A 464 -0.95 16.12 14.80
C LEU A 464 0.04 15.61 15.85
N ASN A 465 0.33 16.44 16.86
CA ASN A 465 1.21 16.06 17.95
C ASN A 465 0.65 14.89 18.78
N GLN A 466 -0.66 14.82 18.97
CA GLN A 466 -1.31 13.67 19.62
C GLN A 466 -1.24 12.42 18.74
N ILE A 467 -1.44 12.54 17.43
CA ILE A 467 -1.30 11.42 16.49
C ILE A 467 0.14 10.90 16.50
N MET A 468 1.15 11.77 16.49
CA MET A 468 2.55 11.36 16.55
C MET A 468 2.87 10.53 17.80
N GLN A 469 2.26 10.83 18.95
CA GLN A 469 2.39 10.05 20.18
C GLN A 469 1.72 8.67 20.08
N GLN A 470 0.73 8.50 19.20
CA GLN A 470 0.07 7.22 18.96
C GLN A 470 0.83 6.36 17.94
N LEU A 471 1.46 7.00 16.94
CA LEU A 471 2.26 6.31 15.93
C LEU A 471 3.55 5.71 16.50
N VAL A 472 4.16 6.38 17.48
CA VAL A 472 5.42 5.94 18.10
C VAL A 472 5.21 5.67 19.58
N THR A 473 5.26 4.39 19.95
CA THR A 473 5.03 3.90 21.31
C THR A 473 6.24 3.15 21.85
N ASP A 474 6.25 2.82 23.14
CA ASP A 474 7.33 2.05 23.76
C ASP A 474 7.26 0.55 23.48
N SER A 475 6.15 0.07 22.91
CA SER A 475 5.94 -1.30 22.46
C SER A 475 5.87 -1.37 20.93
N ASN A 476 5.76 -2.59 20.38
CA ASN A 476 5.59 -2.82 18.95
C ASN A 476 6.74 -2.32 18.07
N GLN A 477 7.94 -2.22 18.64
CA GLN A 477 9.12 -1.77 17.92
C GLN A 477 9.84 -2.96 17.24
N VAL A 478 10.26 -2.74 16.00
CA VAL A 478 11.12 -3.65 15.25
C VAL A 478 12.26 -2.84 14.64
N VAL A 479 13.50 -3.26 14.89
CA VAL A 479 14.69 -2.61 14.31
C VAL A 479 15.44 -3.65 13.50
N ALA A 480 15.59 -3.39 12.20
CA ALA A 480 16.29 -4.27 11.29
C ALA A 480 17.51 -3.54 10.70
N LEU A 481 18.70 -4.00 11.02
CA LEU A 481 19.97 -3.43 10.59
C LEU A 481 20.58 -4.33 9.52
N PHE A 482 20.90 -3.76 8.38
CA PHE A 482 21.49 -4.41 7.24
C PHE A 482 22.79 -3.74 6.80
N GLY A 483 23.90 -4.47 6.81
CA GLY A 483 25.20 -3.90 6.51
C GLY A 483 26.09 -4.79 5.65
N PRO A 484 27.25 -4.24 5.22
CA PRO A 484 28.22 -5.01 4.47
C PRO A 484 28.82 -6.16 5.29
N GLU A 485 29.09 -7.29 4.65
CA GLU A 485 29.95 -8.35 5.21
C GLU A 485 31.41 -7.96 4.94
N LYS A 486 32.01 -7.21 5.86
CA LYS A 486 33.35 -6.67 5.74
C LYS A 486 34.15 -6.96 7.02
N GLU A 487 35.38 -7.41 6.88
CA GLU A 487 36.29 -7.64 8.00
C GLU A 487 36.59 -6.31 8.74
N GLY A 488 36.55 -6.34 10.06
CA GLY A 488 36.77 -5.18 10.90
C GLY A 488 35.57 -4.22 11.05
N LEU A 489 34.48 -4.39 10.29
CA LEU A 489 33.25 -3.62 10.47
C LEU A 489 32.46 -4.17 11.65
N SER A 490 32.36 -3.38 12.72
CA SER A 490 31.44 -3.67 13.83
C SER A 490 30.09 -3.04 13.53
N LEU A 491 29.06 -3.85 13.41
CA LEU A 491 27.67 -3.34 13.45
C LEU A 491 27.26 -3.24 14.92
N PRO A 492 26.61 -2.14 15.33
CA PRO A 492 26.17 -2.01 16.71
C PRO A 492 25.26 -3.19 17.06
N CYS A 493 25.61 -3.88 18.14
CA CYS A 493 24.68 -4.78 18.81
C CYS A 493 23.72 -3.84 19.54
N LEU A 494 22.55 -3.60 18.93
CA LEU A 494 21.54 -2.72 19.51
C LEU A 494 20.95 -3.42 20.74
N LEU A 495 21.72 -3.44 21.84
CA LEU A 495 21.14 -3.46 23.17
C LEU A 495 20.48 -2.12 23.37
N TYR A 496 19.20 -2.05 23.04
CA TYR A 496 18.39 -0.89 23.26
C TYR A 496 18.34 -0.56 24.75
N THR A 497 19.14 0.39 25.15
CA THR A 497 18.70 1.24 26.21
C THR A 497 17.81 2.29 25.56
N SER A 498 16.51 2.24 25.83
CA SER A 498 15.63 3.39 25.67
C SER A 498 16.42 4.62 26.14
N PRO A 499 16.51 5.71 25.37
CA PRO A 499 17.12 6.91 25.90
C PRO A 499 16.34 7.26 27.17
N SER A 500 16.97 7.04 28.31
CA SER A 500 16.45 7.48 29.59
C SER A 500 16.31 9.00 29.51
N PRO A 501 15.21 9.59 30.04
CA PRO A 501 14.92 11.01 29.92
C PRO A 501 16.04 11.91 30.47
#